data_5f795c0d0c29bec16e056b9492e959eb
#
_entry.id   5f795c0d0c29bec16e056b9492e959eb
#
_cell.length_a   1.000
_cell.length_b   1.000
_cell.length_c   1.000
_cell.angle_alpha   90.00
_cell.angle_beta   90.00
_cell.angle_gamma   90.00
#
_symmetry.space_group_name_H-M   'P 1'
#
loop_
_entity.id
_entity.type
_entity.pdbx_description
1 polymer ?
#
loop_
_entity_poly.entity_id
_entity_poly.type
_entity_poly.pdbx_seq_one_letter_code
_entity_poly.pdbx_strand_id
1 'polypeptide(L)'
;HFFQLVAPDLKGTYMLLDEPSVTGTANIVMAAVMAEGTTTIYNAACEPYLQQLCKMLNRMGAKIGGVGSNLLTIEGVENLGGTEHRMLPDMIEVGSFIGMAAMTQSEMTIKNAGIEHLGIIPEKFQQLGIQMEFRGDDIFIPAQDSYEIATYLDGGILTVSDHPWPGFTPDLLSIVLVVATQAVGSVLVHQKMFESRLFFTDKLIDMGAQIILCDPH
;
A
#
# COMPACT_ATOMS: atom_id res chain seq x y z
N HIS A 1 14.67 -11.60 20.77
CA HIS A 1 13.47 -12.04 21.49
C HIS A 1 12.65 -12.94 20.59
N PHE A 2 12.09 -14.03 21.10
CA PHE A 2 11.09 -14.84 20.40
C PHE A 2 9.95 -15.14 21.37
N PHE A 3 8.75 -15.32 20.82
CA PHE A 3 7.57 -15.75 21.56
C PHE A 3 7.25 -17.18 21.15
N GLN A 4 7.04 -18.06 22.11
CA GLN A 4 6.56 -19.41 21.89
C GLN A 4 5.10 -19.47 22.30
N LEU A 5 4.23 -19.76 21.33
CA LEU A 5 2.79 -19.96 21.55
C LEU A 5 2.48 -21.43 21.34
N VAL A 6 1.74 -22.02 22.26
CA VAL A 6 1.28 -23.43 22.17
C VAL A 6 -0.25 -23.41 22.09
N ALA A 7 -0.78 -23.79 20.95
CA ALA A 7 -2.21 -23.89 20.70
C ALA A 7 -2.50 -25.23 20.01
N PRO A 8 -2.73 -26.31 20.77
CA PRO A 8 -2.93 -27.63 20.19
C PRO A 8 -4.21 -27.72 19.34
N ASP A 9 -5.24 -26.93 19.67
CA ASP A 9 -6.56 -26.95 19.01
C ASP A 9 -6.96 -25.51 18.66
N LEU A 10 -6.65 -25.07 17.45
CA LEU A 10 -7.13 -23.78 16.96
C LEU A 10 -8.62 -23.88 16.61
N LYS A 11 -9.40 -22.96 17.16
CA LYS A 11 -10.84 -22.86 16.90
C LYS A 11 -11.19 -21.53 16.27
N GLY A 12 -12.14 -21.59 15.33
CA GLY A 12 -12.72 -20.41 14.72
C GLY A 12 -13.36 -19.49 15.75
N THR A 13 -13.23 -18.19 15.54
CA THR A 13 -13.75 -17.16 16.43
C THR A 13 -14.06 -15.87 15.67
N TYR A 14 -14.81 -14.97 16.29
CA TYR A 14 -14.99 -13.61 15.82
C TYR A 14 -13.88 -12.72 16.37
N MET A 15 -13.25 -11.94 15.49
CA MET A 15 -12.23 -10.95 15.85
C MET A 15 -12.56 -9.60 15.21
N LEU A 16 -12.52 -8.55 16.03
CA LEU A 16 -12.47 -7.16 15.57
C LEU A 16 -11.03 -6.69 15.76
N LEU A 17 -10.38 -6.30 14.67
CA LEU A 17 -9.02 -5.74 14.74
C LEU A 17 -9.10 -4.25 15.09
N ASP A 18 -8.25 -3.80 16.01
CA ASP A 18 -8.16 -2.39 16.41
C ASP A 18 -7.76 -1.50 15.23
N GLU A 19 -6.91 -2.04 14.33
CA GLU A 19 -6.47 -1.39 13.12
C GLU A 19 -6.43 -2.38 11.94
N PRO A 20 -6.58 -1.94 10.68
CA PRO A 20 -6.48 -2.80 9.49
C PRO A 20 -5.02 -3.19 9.21
N SER A 21 -4.42 -3.94 10.12
CA SER A 21 -3.05 -4.42 9.99
C SER A 21 -2.94 -5.50 8.92
N VAL A 22 -2.07 -5.27 7.92
CA VAL A 22 -1.82 -6.23 6.83
C VAL A 22 -1.20 -7.51 7.36
N THR A 23 -0.10 -7.41 8.09
CA THR A 23 0.62 -8.57 8.63
C THR A 23 -0.20 -9.28 9.69
N GLY A 24 -0.95 -8.55 10.52
CA GLY A 24 -1.90 -9.12 11.48
C GLY A 24 -2.98 -9.93 10.78
N THR A 25 -3.66 -9.35 9.79
CA THR A 25 -4.68 -10.04 9.00
C THR A 25 -4.11 -11.27 8.29
N ALA A 26 -2.93 -11.16 7.66
CA ALA A 26 -2.31 -12.27 6.96
C ALA A 26 -2.00 -13.45 7.90
N ASN A 27 -1.44 -13.18 9.09
CA ASN A 27 -1.15 -14.22 10.09
C ASN A 27 -2.42 -14.89 10.60
N ILE A 28 -3.47 -14.12 10.87
CA ILE A 28 -4.76 -14.68 11.29
C ILE A 28 -5.37 -15.54 10.18
N VAL A 29 -5.36 -15.08 8.93
CA VAL A 29 -5.86 -15.84 7.78
C VAL A 29 -5.12 -17.18 7.67
N MET A 30 -3.78 -17.16 7.71
CA MET A 30 -2.98 -18.39 7.60
C MET A 30 -3.25 -19.38 8.74
N ALA A 31 -3.51 -18.90 9.95
CA ALA A 31 -3.89 -19.75 11.08
C ALA A 31 -5.34 -20.27 10.97
N ALA A 32 -6.27 -19.39 10.54
CA ALA A 32 -7.70 -19.69 10.50
C ALA A 32 -8.10 -20.69 9.44
N VAL A 33 -7.36 -20.78 8.31
CA VAL A 33 -7.72 -21.70 7.21
C VAL A 33 -7.70 -23.18 7.63
N MET A 34 -7.01 -23.54 8.71
CA MET A 34 -6.97 -24.90 9.25
C MET A 34 -7.52 -24.97 10.68
N ALA A 35 -8.12 -23.91 11.21
CA ALA A 35 -8.78 -23.92 12.52
C ALA A 35 -10.16 -24.63 12.43
N GLU A 36 -10.56 -25.32 13.49
CA GLU A 36 -11.88 -25.95 13.55
C GLU A 36 -12.99 -24.88 13.58
N GLY A 37 -13.98 -24.99 12.68
CA GLY A 37 -15.13 -24.11 12.62
C GLY A 37 -14.90 -22.86 11.76
N THR A 38 -15.56 -21.76 12.10
CA THR A 38 -15.55 -20.53 11.30
C THR A 38 -14.87 -19.38 12.03
N THR A 39 -13.95 -18.73 11.37
CA THR A 39 -13.33 -17.47 11.84
C THR A 39 -13.90 -16.31 11.05
N THR A 40 -14.32 -15.25 11.76
CA THR A 40 -14.72 -13.98 11.15
C THR A 40 -13.75 -12.89 11.59
N ILE A 41 -13.16 -12.19 10.64
CA ILE A 41 -12.27 -11.07 10.90
C ILE A 41 -12.95 -9.80 10.42
N TYR A 42 -13.24 -8.88 11.31
CA TYR A 42 -13.77 -7.56 11.01
C TYR A 42 -12.65 -6.51 11.16
N ASN A 43 -12.70 -5.48 10.34
CA ASN A 43 -11.63 -4.49 10.15
C ASN A 43 -10.33 -5.13 9.61
N ALA A 44 -10.46 -6.17 8.77
CA ALA A 44 -9.35 -6.80 8.10
C ALA A 44 -8.72 -5.83 7.09
N ALA A 45 -7.40 -5.90 6.92
CA ALA A 45 -6.74 -5.26 5.80
C ALA A 45 -7.19 -5.89 4.47
N CYS A 46 -7.25 -5.10 3.39
CA CYS A 46 -7.75 -5.57 2.09
C CYS A 46 -6.90 -5.14 0.89
N GLU A 47 -5.63 -4.85 1.11
CA GLU A 47 -4.64 -4.53 0.09
C GLU A 47 -4.47 -5.67 -0.92
N PRO A 48 -4.05 -5.37 -2.16
CA PRO A 48 -3.92 -6.35 -3.23
C PRO A 48 -3.09 -7.58 -2.87
N TYR A 49 -2.00 -7.43 -2.13
CA TYR A 49 -1.15 -8.54 -1.69
C TYR A 49 -1.84 -9.43 -0.66
N LEU A 50 -2.72 -8.89 0.19
CA LEU A 50 -3.54 -9.71 1.08
C LEU A 50 -4.64 -10.44 0.32
N GLN A 51 -5.29 -9.76 -0.64
CA GLN A 51 -6.25 -10.42 -1.53
C GLN A 51 -5.59 -11.56 -2.30
N GLN A 52 -4.34 -11.36 -2.76
CA GLN A 52 -3.54 -12.38 -3.42
C GLN A 52 -3.32 -13.60 -2.52
N LEU A 53 -2.91 -13.39 -1.25
CA LEU A 53 -2.76 -14.47 -0.28
C LEU A 53 -4.06 -15.28 -0.13
N CYS A 54 -5.19 -14.60 0.07
CA CYS A 54 -6.49 -15.25 0.19
C CYS A 54 -6.87 -16.03 -1.07
N LYS A 55 -6.63 -15.46 -2.27
CA LYS A 55 -6.89 -16.12 -3.55
C LYS A 55 -5.99 -17.34 -3.74
N MET A 56 -4.72 -17.28 -3.33
CA MET A 56 -3.79 -18.40 -3.37
C MET A 56 -4.25 -19.51 -2.43
N LEU A 57 -4.58 -19.19 -1.19
CA LEU A 57 -5.10 -20.18 -0.22
C LEU A 57 -6.39 -20.83 -0.69
N ASN A 58 -7.32 -20.07 -1.29
CA ASN A 58 -8.55 -20.62 -1.86
C ASN A 58 -8.27 -21.60 -3.01
N ARG A 59 -7.24 -21.36 -3.86
CA ARG A 59 -6.80 -22.34 -4.87
C ARG A 59 -6.18 -23.58 -4.25
N MET A 60 -5.61 -23.48 -3.06
CA MET A 60 -5.08 -24.60 -2.29
C MET A 60 -6.18 -25.42 -1.57
N GLY A 61 -7.43 -24.96 -1.63
CA GLY A 61 -8.58 -25.62 -1.03
C GLY A 61 -9.13 -24.95 0.23
N ALA A 62 -8.62 -23.79 0.63
CA ALA A 62 -9.21 -22.99 1.70
C ALA A 62 -10.58 -22.44 1.30
N LYS A 63 -11.37 -22.03 2.29
CA LYS A 63 -12.69 -21.45 2.11
C LYS A 63 -12.74 -20.06 2.75
N ILE A 64 -12.22 -19.08 2.02
CA ILE A 64 -12.16 -17.68 2.44
C ILE A 64 -13.14 -16.86 1.62
N GLY A 65 -14.13 -16.28 2.27
CA GLY A 65 -15.07 -15.32 1.69
C GLY A 65 -14.76 -13.88 2.10
N GLY A 66 -15.33 -12.90 1.36
CA GLY A 66 -15.15 -11.48 1.63
C GLY A 66 -13.81 -10.90 1.14
N VAL A 67 -13.07 -11.62 0.30
CA VAL A 67 -11.77 -11.18 -0.22
C VAL A 67 -11.88 -9.84 -0.93
N GLY A 68 -11.08 -8.86 -0.51
CA GLY A 68 -11.13 -7.49 -1.01
C GLY A 68 -12.04 -6.57 -0.21
N SER A 69 -12.63 -7.06 0.88
CA SER A 69 -13.38 -6.25 1.84
C SER A 69 -12.72 -6.30 3.22
N ASN A 70 -13.17 -5.44 4.12
CA ASN A 70 -12.71 -5.41 5.51
C ASN A 70 -13.39 -6.46 6.41
N LEU A 71 -14.22 -7.33 5.84
CA LEU A 71 -14.89 -8.43 6.54
C LEU A 71 -14.53 -9.75 5.84
N LEU A 72 -13.69 -10.55 6.47
CA LEU A 72 -13.34 -11.88 6.00
C LEU A 72 -14.04 -12.94 6.81
N THR A 73 -14.55 -13.97 6.12
CA THR A 73 -15.10 -15.17 6.75
C THR A 73 -14.31 -16.38 6.25
N ILE A 74 -13.79 -17.17 7.17
CA ILE A 74 -12.91 -18.31 6.88
C ILE A 74 -13.52 -19.54 7.52
N GLU A 75 -13.89 -20.51 6.70
CA GLU A 75 -14.29 -21.84 7.17
C GLU A 75 -13.04 -22.76 7.15
N GLY A 76 -12.66 -23.27 8.31
CA GLY A 76 -11.48 -24.12 8.43
C GLY A 76 -11.63 -25.42 7.66
N VAL A 77 -10.51 -25.91 7.13
CA VAL A 77 -10.42 -27.17 6.38
C VAL A 77 -9.36 -28.08 7.01
N GLU A 78 -9.52 -29.40 6.83
CA GLU A 78 -8.60 -30.37 7.40
C GLU A 78 -7.23 -30.36 6.70
N ASN A 79 -7.21 -30.09 5.38
CA ASN A 79 -6.00 -30.14 4.57
C ASN A 79 -6.03 -29.09 3.48
N LEU A 80 -4.85 -28.56 3.15
CA LEU A 80 -4.62 -27.74 1.97
C LEU A 80 -3.76 -28.51 0.95
N GLY A 81 -4.11 -28.34 -0.33
CA GLY A 81 -3.32 -28.90 -1.45
C GLY A 81 -2.22 -27.95 -1.91
N GLY A 82 -1.54 -28.32 -2.99
CA GLY A 82 -0.63 -27.45 -3.72
C GLY A 82 -1.37 -26.59 -4.75
N THR A 83 -0.72 -25.53 -5.22
CA THR A 83 -1.23 -24.69 -6.33
C THR A 83 -0.10 -24.03 -7.08
N GLU A 84 -0.36 -23.72 -8.35
CA GLU A 84 0.46 -22.74 -9.09
C GLU A 84 -0.13 -21.35 -8.89
N HIS A 85 0.71 -20.39 -8.54
CA HIS A 85 0.28 -19.02 -8.30
C HIS A 85 1.34 -18.03 -8.81
N ARG A 86 0.91 -17.11 -9.69
CA ARG A 86 1.75 -16.00 -10.12
C ARG A 86 1.64 -14.86 -9.10
N MET A 87 2.77 -14.44 -8.55
CA MET A 87 2.83 -13.31 -7.61
C MET A 87 2.54 -12.00 -8.34
N LEU A 88 1.88 -11.09 -7.65
CA LEU A 88 1.72 -9.71 -8.10
C LEU A 88 3.04 -8.96 -7.98
N PRO A 89 3.29 -7.97 -8.84
CA PRO A 89 4.37 -7.01 -8.60
C PRO A 89 4.08 -6.23 -7.30
N ASP A 90 5.15 -5.79 -6.65
CA ASP A 90 5.04 -4.98 -5.44
C ASP A 90 4.66 -3.53 -5.81
N MET A 91 3.47 -3.10 -5.41
CA MET A 91 2.97 -1.75 -5.69
C MET A 91 3.82 -0.66 -5.01
N ILE A 92 4.50 -0.98 -3.90
CA ILE A 92 5.39 -0.05 -3.22
C ILE A 92 6.69 0.15 -4.03
N GLU A 93 7.25 -0.94 -4.57
CA GLU A 93 8.38 -0.83 -5.49
C GLU A 93 8.01 -0.05 -6.75
N VAL A 94 6.85 -0.33 -7.35
CA VAL A 94 6.37 0.43 -8.52
C VAL A 94 6.29 1.92 -8.21
N GLY A 95 5.65 2.31 -7.11
CA GLY A 95 5.58 3.71 -6.69
C GLY A 95 6.96 4.32 -6.40
N SER A 96 7.86 3.55 -5.81
CA SER A 96 9.23 3.99 -5.54
C SER A 96 10.03 4.23 -6.83
N PHE A 97 9.87 3.37 -7.85
CA PHE A 97 10.49 3.56 -9.16
C PHE A 97 9.91 4.76 -9.92
N ILE A 98 8.60 5.04 -9.79
CA ILE A 98 8.01 6.28 -10.32
C ILE A 98 8.70 7.50 -9.68
N GLY A 99 8.82 7.51 -8.36
CA GLY A 99 9.54 8.57 -7.64
C GLY A 99 11.01 8.69 -8.04
N MET A 100 11.70 7.56 -8.21
CA MET A 100 13.10 7.54 -8.65
C MET A 100 13.27 8.15 -10.04
N ALA A 101 12.42 7.82 -11.01
CA ALA A 101 12.47 8.39 -12.35
C ALA A 101 12.34 9.92 -12.31
N ALA A 102 11.39 10.44 -11.50
CA ALA A 102 11.22 11.87 -11.31
C ALA A 102 12.46 12.52 -10.67
N MET A 103 12.96 11.96 -9.56
CA MET A 103 14.11 12.52 -8.82
C MET A 103 15.41 12.51 -9.62
N THR A 104 15.57 11.56 -10.55
CA THR A 104 16.76 11.47 -11.41
C THR A 104 16.56 12.09 -12.78
N GLN A 105 15.39 12.67 -13.05
CA GLN A 105 15.03 13.27 -14.35
C GLN A 105 15.25 12.31 -15.51
N SER A 106 15.02 11.02 -15.28
CA SER A 106 15.34 9.94 -16.21
C SER A 106 14.09 9.39 -16.89
N GLU A 107 14.26 8.93 -18.13
CA GLU A 107 13.27 8.09 -18.79
C GLU A 107 13.30 6.69 -18.18
N MET A 108 12.13 6.14 -17.88
CA MET A 108 11.99 4.81 -17.30
C MET A 108 10.78 4.07 -17.82
N THR A 109 10.91 2.76 -18.03
CA THR A 109 9.78 1.87 -18.27
C THR A 109 9.72 0.82 -17.17
N ILE A 110 8.63 0.81 -16.39
CA ILE A 110 8.32 -0.22 -15.40
C ILE A 110 7.48 -1.28 -16.11
N LYS A 111 8.05 -2.46 -16.32
CA LYS A 111 7.37 -3.56 -17.04
C LYS A 111 6.53 -4.41 -16.10
N ASN A 112 5.36 -4.85 -16.60
CA ASN A 112 4.42 -5.68 -15.86
C ASN A 112 4.12 -5.10 -14.47
N ALA A 113 3.76 -3.82 -14.44
CA ALA A 113 3.56 -3.06 -13.21
C ALA A 113 2.35 -3.50 -12.38
N GLY A 114 1.47 -4.33 -12.94
CA GLY A 114 0.22 -4.73 -12.29
C GLY A 114 -0.74 -3.56 -12.10
N ILE A 115 -0.94 -2.76 -13.13
CA ILE A 115 -1.65 -1.47 -13.09
C ILE A 115 -3.01 -1.59 -12.43
N GLU A 116 -3.75 -2.67 -12.67
CA GLU A 116 -5.07 -2.91 -12.05
C GLU A 116 -5.02 -3.02 -10.50
N HIS A 117 -3.81 -3.22 -9.94
CA HIS A 117 -3.59 -3.37 -8.51
C HIS A 117 -2.92 -2.16 -7.84
N LEU A 118 -2.61 -1.10 -8.59
CA LEU A 118 -1.93 0.08 -8.06
C LEU A 118 -2.88 1.08 -7.36
N GLY A 119 -4.21 0.92 -7.58
CA GLY A 119 -5.19 1.83 -7.02
C GLY A 119 -4.90 3.29 -7.36
N ILE A 120 -4.88 4.16 -6.35
CA ILE A 120 -4.69 5.61 -6.51
C ILE A 120 -3.21 6.03 -6.68
N ILE A 121 -2.25 5.10 -6.60
CA ILE A 121 -0.81 5.44 -6.59
C ILE A 121 -0.40 6.25 -7.83
N PRO A 122 -0.68 5.83 -9.09
CA PRO A 122 -0.28 6.60 -10.26
C PRO A 122 -0.89 8.00 -10.27
N GLU A 123 -2.16 8.14 -9.90
CA GLU A 123 -2.85 9.43 -9.86
C GLU A 123 -2.16 10.41 -8.90
N LYS A 124 -1.72 9.94 -7.72
CA LYS A 124 -1.03 10.80 -6.76
C LYS A 124 0.31 11.32 -7.28
N PHE A 125 1.06 10.51 -7.99
CA PHE A 125 2.28 10.96 -8.66
C PHE A 125 2.00 11.90 -9.83
N GLN A 126 0.93 11.66 -10.60
CA GLN A 126 0.49 12.58 -11.66
C GLN A 126 0.07 13.94 -11.08
N GLN A 127 -0.58 13.97 -9.93
CA GLN A 127 -0.91 15.22 -9.22
C GLN A 127 0.33 16.00 -8.75
N LEU A 128 1.47 15.32 -8.57
CA LEU A 128 2.77 16.00 -8.35
C LEU A 128 3.41 16.50 -9.65
N GLY A 129 2.77 16.31 -10.81
CA GLY A 129 3.25 16.76 -12.12
C GLY A 129 4.06 15.71 -12.90
N ILE A 130 4.17 14.47 -12.39
CA ILE A 130 4.91 13.40 -13.08
C ILE A 130 4.06 12.86 -14.22
N GLN A 131 4.59 12.94 -15.45
CA GLN A 131 3.94 12.38 -16.63
C GLN A 131 4.14 10.88 -16.70
N MET A 132 3.09 10.16 -17.05
CA MET A 132 3.12 8.71 -17.23
C MET A 132 2.23 8.30 -18.39
N GLU A 133 2.68 7.32 -19.16
CA GLU A 133 1.90 6.65 -20.20
C GLU A 133 1.71 5.18 -19.84
N PHE A 134 0.48 4.71 -19.89
CA PHE A 134 0.15 3.30 -19.68
C PHE A 134 0.18 2.56 -21.02
N ARG A 135 1.07 1.58 -21.15
CA ARG A 135 1.27 0.79 -22.37
C ARG A 135 1.01 -0.68 -22.07
N GLY A 136 -0.29 -1.08 -22.13
CA GLY A 136 -0.72 -2.39 -21.61
C GLY A 136 -0.57 -2.42 -20.08
N ASP A 137 0.23 -3.35 -19.56
CA ASP A 137 0.57 -3.44 -18.13
C ASP A 137 1.92 -2.77 -17.78
N ASP A 138 2.51 -2.04 -18.73
CA ASP A 138 3.74 -1.29 -18.51
C ASP A 138 3.45 0.19 -18.23
N ILE A 139 4.24 0.83 -17.38
CA ILE A 139 4.22 2.27 -17.12
C ILE A 139 5.48 2.88 -17.72
N PHE A 140 5.30 3.76 -18.69
CA PHE A 140 6.37 4.57 -19.27
C PHE A 140 6.37 5.95 -18.62
N ILE A 141 7.51 6.38 -18.13
CA ILE A 141 7.74 7.67 -17.50
C ILE A 141 8.77 8.39 -18.35
N PRO A 142 8.42 9.48 -19.08
CA PRO A 142 9.38 10.25 -19.85
C PRO A 142 10.33 11.03 -18.94
N ALA A 143 11.51 11.33 -19.42
CA ALA A 143 12.40 12.27 -18.76
C ALA A 143 11.73 13.66 -18.67
N GLN A 144 11.78 14.30 -17.51
CA GLN A 144 11.23 15.63 -17.26
C GLN A 144 12.26 16.48 -16.52
N ASP A 145 12.54 17.66 -17.03
CA ASP A 145 13.45 18.62 -16.38
C ASP A 145 12.81 19.28 -15.16
N SER A 146 11.49 19.36 -15.14
CA SER A 146 10.69 19.90 -14.02
C SER A 146 9.29 19.31 -14.02
N TYR A 147 8.66 19.32 -12.88
CA TYR A 147 7.25 18.94 -12.72
C TYR A 147 6.53 19.89 -11.77
N GLU A 148 5.28 20.21 -12.09
CA GLU A 148 4.48 21.20 -11.39
C GLU A 148 3.32 20.52 -10.65
N ILE A 149 3.21 20.81 -9.36
CA ILE A 149 2.16 20.26 -8.50
C ILE A 149 0.80 20.82 -8.92
N ALA A 150 -0.17 19.94 -9.12
CA ALA A 150 -1.54 20.34 -9.42
C ALA A 150 -2.16 21.10 -8.24
N THR A 151 -3.05 22.03 -8.55
CA THR A 151 -3.91 22.68 -7.57
C THR A 151 -5.34 22.17 -7.70
N TYR A 152 -6.15 22.29 -6.63
CA TYR A 152 -7.58 22.04 -6.74
C TYR A 152 -8.27 23.08 -7.64
N LEU A 153 -9.47 22.77 -8.10
CA LEU A 153 -10.25 23.67 -9.01
C LEU A 153 -10.52 25.06 -8.40
N ASP A 154 -10.58 25.14 -7.09
CA ASP A 154 -10.74 26.40 -6.34
C ASP A 154 -9.40 27.11 -6.06
N GLY A 155 -8.28 26.60 -6.58
CA GLY A 155 -6.93 27.11 -6.32
C GLY A 155 -6.33 26.63 -5.00
N GLY A 156 -6.99 25.72 -4.29
CA GLY A 156 -6.50 25.16 -3.04
C GLY A 156 -5.23 24.29 -3.23
N ILE A 157 -4.44 24.21 -2.15
CA ILE A 157 -3.21 23.42 -2.13
C ILE A 157 -3.54 21.93 -2.16
N LEU A 158 -2.87 21.17 -3.03
CA LEU A 158 -2.97 19.73 -3.08
C LEU A 158 -2.66 19.10 -1.72
N THR A 159 -3.51 18.18 -1.29
CA THR A 159 -3.26 17.38 -0.07
C THR A 159 -3.05 15.92 -0.45
N VAL A 160 -1.93 15.35 0.00
CA VAL A 160 -1.66 13.91 -0.06
C VAL A 160 -1.65 13.37 1.36
N SER A 161 -2.59 12.47 1.64
CA SER A 161 -2.67 11.81 2.95
C SER A 161 -2.81 10.31 2.77
N ASP A 162 -2.21 9.56 3.70
CA ASP A 162 -2.37 8.12 3.76
C ASP A 162 -3.74 7.70 4.32
N HIS A 163 -4.21 6.57 3.84
CA HIS A 163 -5.47 5.94 4.26
C HIS A 163 -5.39 4.42 4.05
N PRO A 164 -6.20 3.64 4.78
CA PRO A 164 -6.40 2.23 4.46
C PRO A 164 -6.81 2.04 2.99
N TRP A 165 -6.41 0.91 2.42
CA TRP A 165 -6.79 0.58 1.04
C TRP A 165 -8.32 0.68 0.82
N PRO A 166 -8.80 1.27 -0.30
CA PRO A 166 -8.05 1.67 -1.51
C PRO A 166 -7.46 3.11 -1.46
N GLY A 167 -7.30 3.70 -0.29
CA GLY A 167 -6.62 4.98 -0.14
C GLY A 167 -5.12 4.88 -0.42
N PHE A 168 -4.42 6.02 -0.29
CA PHE A 168 -2.99 6.08 -0.56
C PHE A 168 -2.19 5.39 0.54
N THR A 169 -1.32 4.46 0.16
CA THR A 169 -0.54 3.67 1.10
C THR A 169 0.44 4.52 1.91
N PRO A 170 0.52 4.33 3.23
CA PRO A 170 1.47 5.06 4.08
C PRO A 170 2.94 4.81 3.71
N ASP A 171 3.25 3.67 3.10
CA ASP A 171 4.62 3.32 2.74
C ASP A 171 5.20 4.20 1.62
N LEU A 172 4.36 4.76 0.77
CA LEU A 172 4.77 5.69 -0.30
C LEU A 172 4.71 7.16 0.11
N LEU A 173 4.20 7.49 1.30
CA LEU A 173 4.09 8.89 1.72
C LEU A 173 5.46 9.57 1.83
N SER A 174 6.48 8.84 2.28
CA SER A 174 7.86 9.31 2.33
C SER A 174 8.45 9.56 0.94
N ILE A 175 8.12 8.71 -0.04
CA ILE A 175 8.55 8.88 -1.43
C ILE A 175 7.90 10.14 -2.04
N VAL A 176 6.59 10.31 -1.85
CA VAL A 176 5.85 11.51 -2.27
C VAL A 176 6.48 12.77 -1.69
N LEU A 177 6.81 12.77 -0.39
CA LEU A 177 7.42 13.92 0.27
C LEU A 177 8.79 14.26 -0.35
N VAL A 178 9.63 13.26 -0.58
CA VAL A 178 10.94 13.47 -1.22
C VAL A 178 10.78 14.02 -2.64
N VAL A 179 9.89 13.44 -3.45
CA VAL A 179 9.59 13.93 -4.80
C VAL A 179 9.08 15.37 -4.77
N ALA A 180 8.20 15.70 -3.85
CA ALA A 180 7.64 17.04 -3.70
C ALA A 180 8.71 18.11 -3.39
N THR A 181 9.84 17.75 -2.74
CA THR A 181 10.93 18.71 -2.48
C THR A 181 11.59 19.24 -3.75
N GLN A 182 11.42 18.57 -4.89
CA GLN A 182 11.99 18.96 -6.19
C GLN A 182 10.90 19.46 -7.16
N ALA A 183 9.63 19.41 -6.78
CA ALA A 183 8.52 19.88 -7.60
C ALA A 183 8.32 21.39 -7.46
N VAL A 184 7.74 22.02 -8.49
CA VAL A 184 7.31 23.42 -8.47
C VAL A 184 5.90 23.48 -7.89
N GLY A 185 5.70 24.30 -6.85
CA GLY A 185 4.39 24.46 -6.20
C GLY A 185 4.42 24.12 -4.72
N SER A 186 3.24 23.87 -4.18
CA SER A 186 3.09 23.52 -2.75
C SER A 186 2.15 22.32 -2.59
N VAL A 187 2.48 21.42 -1.67
CA VAL A 187 1.65 20.28 -1.31
C VAL A 187 1.63 20.10 0.19
N LEU A 188 0.46 19.81 0.74
CA LEU A 188 0.32 19.36 2.12
C LEU A 188 0.44 17.84 2.18
N VAL A 189 1.47 17.34 2.85
CA VAL A 189 1.62 15.91 3.13
C VAL A 189 1.13 15.66 4.55
N HIS A 190 0.10 14.82 4.70
CA HIS A 190 -0.55 14.58 5.99
C HIS A 190 -0.53 13.08 6.31
N GLN A 191 0.27 12.72 7.28
CA GLN A 191 0.34 11.36 7.82
C GLN A 191 -0.80 11.13 8.83
N LYS A 192 -1.58 10.07 8.64
CA LYS A 192 -2.74 9.74 9.49
C LYS A 192 -2.66 8.37 10.14
N MET A 193 -2.00 7.40 9.50
CA MET A 193 -2.12 6.00 9.91
C MET A 193 -1.07 5.56 10.92
N PHE A 194 0.15 6.05 10.82
CA PHE A 194 1.26 5.59 11.68
C PHE A 194 2.04 6.77 12.20
N GLU A 195 2.24 6.81 13.49
CA GLU A 195 3.04 7.85 14.11
C GLU A 195 4.49 7.81 13.59
N SER A 196 5.07 8.98 13.46
CA SER A 196 6.52 9.16 13.33
C SER A 196 7.17 8.66 12.01
N ARG A 197 6.40 8.36 10.96
CA ARG A 197 6.99 7.98 9.66
C ARG A 197 7.73 9.11 8.96
N LEU A 198 7.44 10.37 9.31
CA LEU A 198 8.03 11.56 8.68
C LEU A 198 9.17 12.18 9.50
N PHE A 199 9.76 11.48 10.46
CA PHE A 199 10.90 11.99 11.25
C PHE A 199 12.11 12.41 10.44
N PHE A 200 12.30 11.86 9.25
CA PHE A 200 13.42 12.21 8.40
C PHE A 200 13.30 13.59 7.76
N THR A 201 12.16 14.27 7.90
CA THR A 201 11.94 15.63 7.35
C THR A 201 12.96 16.62 7.86
N ASP A 202 13.40 16.51 9.12
CA ASP A 202 14.46 17.35 9.68
C ASP A 202 15.75 17.25 8.85
N LYS A 203 16.08 16.03 8.39
CA LYS A 203 17.27 15.82 7.53
C LYS A 203 17.10 16.42 6.14
N LEU A 204 15.89 16.40 5.59
CA LEU A 204 15.62 17.06 4.31
C LEU A 204 15.72 18.59 4.46
N ILE A 205 15.25 19.15 5.58
CA ILE A 205 15.39 20.57 5.88
C ILE A 205 16.89 20.94 6.01
N ASP A 206 17.66 20.14 6.73
CA ASP A 206 19.12 20.32 6.86
C ASP A 206 19.83 20.28 5.47
N MET A 207 19.30 19.53 4.51
CA MET A 207 19.78 19.46 3.13
C MET A 207 19.28 20.61 2.25
N GLY A 208 18.44 21.51 2.78
CA GLY A 208 17.95 22.69 2.08
C GLY A 208 16.53 22.58 1.51
N ALA A 209 15.79 21.51 1.83
CA ALA A 209 14.39 21.39 1.41
C ALA A 209 13.52 22.46 2.10
N GLN A 210 12.60 23.03 1.34
CA GLN A 210 11.64 24.01 1.86
C GLN A 210 10.41 23.30 2.46
N ILE A 211 10.53 22.85 3.69
CA ILE A 211 9.48 22.13 4.40
C ILE A 211 9.06 22.96 5.63
N ILE A 212 7.75 23.13 5.80
CA ILE A 212 7.16 23.73 6.98
C ILE A 212 6.41 22.64 7.74
N LEU A 213 6.81 22.40 8.98
CA LEU A 213 6.10 21.49 9.87
C LEU A 213 4.89 22.21 10.46
N CYS A 214 3.69 21.74 10.14
CA CYS A 214 2.43 22.39 10.54
C CYS A 214 1.86 21.82 11.84
N ASP A 215 2.14 20.55 12.13
CA ASP A 215 1.64 19.84 13.31
C ASP A 215 2.71 18.84 13.77
N PRO A 216 2.99 18.73 15.09
CA PRO A 216 3.91 17.73 15.62
C PRO A 216 3.37 16.30 15.64
N HIS A 217 2.12 16.05 15.24
CA HIS A 217 1.46 14.73 15.25
C HIS A 217 1.30 14.13 13.87
#